data_0a4f5f2768222eca620654fb367c39c7
#
_entry.id   0a4f5f2768222eca620654fb367c39c7
#
_cell.length_a   1.000
_cell.length_b   1.000
_cell.length_c   1.000
_cell.angle_alpha   90.00
_cell.angle_beta   90.00
_cell.angle_gamma   90.00
#
_symmetry.space_group_name_H-M   'P 1'
#
loop_
_entity.id
_entity.type
_entity.pdbx_description
1 polymer ?
#
loop_
_entity_poly.entity_id
_entity_poly.type
_entity_poly.pdbx_seq_one_letter_code
_entity_poly.pdbx_strand_id
1 'polypeptide(L)'
;MKKITLLLTTFFLVSACSQNEPETESVPTALVEYVWHKQGPNFNPENLKMVIGSWNTMIDEMQCSSMTGANILTPKVENDGYDLIWVMLWDSQYGRDECWDDWTENQQLNWDKTIKGIMEYDLNNVYLFKPTVGKNPNEENTSGSFVNTFYFCRYNDGYGAADLKSYQTELNNVEGFSDYWWYVTLEPLFEPEEPKPDFVWLDLWGSDADKISDQEIFSKTNLPDQVNKKFSCLPDINGVSFNATAIRR
;
A
#
# COMPACT_ATOMS: atom_id res chain seq x y z
N MET A 1 85.45 3.88 30.06
CA MET A 1 84.96 3.48 28.74
C MET A 1 83.58 2.88 28.92
N LYS A 2 82.55 3.68 28.71
CA LYS A 2 81.11 3.27 28.79
C LYS A 2 80.58 3.10 27.38
N LYS A 3 80.17 1.89 27.04
CA LYS A 3 79.54 1.55 25.78
C LYS A 3 78.06 1.92 25.90
N ILE A 4 77.60 2.83 25.03
CA ILE A 4 76.18 3.23 24.86
C ILE A 4 75.63 2.29 23.78
N THR A 5 74.72 1.45 24.17
CA THR A 5 73.91 0.59 23.24
C THR A 5 72.70 1.35 22.79
N LEU A 6 72.62 1.66 21.49
CA LEU A 6 71.50 2.34 20.84
C LEU A 6 70.40 1.35 20.52
N LEU A 7 69.27 1.45 21.18
CA LEU A 7 68.11 0.58 20.94
C LEU A 7 67.25 1.25 19.82
N LEU A 8 67.24 0.60 18.66
CA LEU A 8 66.41 1.02 17.52
C LEU A 8 65.00 0.48 17.70
N THR A 9 64.05 1.31 18.07
CA THR A 9 62.60 0.95 18.15
C THR A 9 61.98 1.14 16.78
N THR A 10 61.67 0.05 16.11
CA THR A 10 60.95 0.03 14.83
C THR A 10 59.45 0.22 15.11
N PHE A 11 58.90 1.38 14.68
CA PHE A 11 57.48 1.68 14.77
C PHE A 11 56.80 1.03 13.57
N PHE A 12 56.02 -0.02 13.79
CA PHE A 12 55.13 -0.59 12.80
C PHE A 12 53.87 0.30 12.72
N LEU A 13 53.74 1.08 11.65
CA LEU A 13 52.50 1.72 11.27
C LEU A 13 51.56 0.65 10.70
N VAL A 14 50.60 0.23 11.50
CA VAL A 14 49.47 -0.57 11.02
C VAL A 14 48.51 0.43 10.35
N SER A 15 48.56 0.52 9.01
CA SER A 15 47.51 1.15 8.22
C SER A 15 46.24 0.30 8.30
N ALA A 16 45.32 0.71 9.16
CA ALA A 16 43.96 0.18 9.14
C ALA A 16 43.29 0.71 7.85
N CYS A 17 43.24 -0.11 6.80
CA CYS A 17 42.32 0.08 5.71
C CYS A 17 40.92 -0.10 6.29
N SER A 18 40.20 1.00 6.55
CA SER A 18 38.76 1.02 6.69
C SER A 18 38.20 0.62 5.32
N GLN A 19 37.82 -0.64 5.18
CA GLN A 19 36.94 -1.06 4.07
C GLN A 19 35.59 -0.42 4.36
N ASN A 20 35.29 0.68 3.66
CA ASN A 20 33.91 1.10 3.47
C ASN A 20 33.25 -0.06 2.71
N GLU A 21 32.45 -0.86 3.40
CA GLU A 21 31.46 -1.69 2.72
C GLU A 21 30.65 -0.76 1.83
N PRO A 22 30.46 -1.09 0.52
CA PRO A 22 29.57 -0.30 -0.30
C PRO A 22 28.20 -0.36 0.39
N GLU A 23 27.66 0.81 0.76
CA GLU A 23 26.23 0.93 1.06
C GLU A 23 25.50 0.29 -0.10
N THR A 24 24.88 -0.86 0.14
CA THR A 24 23.96 -1.47 -0.80
C THR A 24 22.83 -0.45 -0.95
N GLU A 25 22.80 0.26 -2.08
CA GLU A 25 21.65 1.09 -2.44
C GLU A 25 20.42 0.19 -2.31
N SER A 26 19.62 0.43 -1.29
CA SER A 26 18.37 -0.30 -1.09
C SER A 26 17.50 0.01 -2.30
N VAL A 27 17.13 -1.04 -3.04
CA VAL A 27 16.15 -0.89 -4.15
C VAL A 27 14.96 -0.15 -3.60
N PRO A 28 14.52 0.97 -4.23
CA PRO A 28 13.36 1.71 -3.78
C PRO A 28 12.18 0.75 -3.62
N THR A 29 11.57 0.76 -2.45
CA THR A 29 10.44 -0.12 -2.14
C THR A 29 9.17 0.69 -2.26
N ALA A 30 8.33 0.34 -3.21
CA ALA A 30 7.02 0.96 -3.39
C ALA A 30 6.16 0.85 -2.12
N LEU A 31 5.36 1.88 -1.85
CA LEU A 31 4.47 1.95 -0.70
C LEU A 31 3.06 2.34 -1.13
N VAL A 32 2.09 1.93 -0.32
CA VAL A 32 0.70 2.37 -0.42
C VAL A 32 0.29 2.97 0.92
N GLU A 33 -0.24 4.18 0.88
CA GLU A 33 -0.69 4.94 2.04
C GLU A 33 -2.20 5.13 1.99
N TYR A 34 -2.90 4.79 3.06
CA TYR A 34 -4.33 4.93 3.23
C TYR A 34 -4.63 5.96 4.31
N VAL A 35 -5.34 7.03 3.95
CA VAL A 35 -5.76 8.09 4.89
C VAL A 35 -7.28 8.08 4.99
N TRP A 36 -7.78 7.86 6.19
CA TRP A 36 -9.21 7.83 6.44
C TRP A 36 -9.80 9.23 6.53
N HIS A 37 -10.97 9.40 5.92
CA HIS A 37 -11.67 10.68 5.89
C HIS A 37 -13.13 10.53 6.30
N LYS A 38 -13.66 11.57 6.94
CA LYS A 38 -15.07 11.75 7.22
C LYS A 38 -15.67 12.84 6.34
N GLN A 39 -16.92 12.66 5.93
CA GLN A 39 -17.67 13.68 5.21
C GLN A 39 -18.10 14.80 6.15
N GLY A 40 -17.87 16.03 5.75
CA GLY A 40 -18.38 17.21 6.42
C GLY A 40 -19.80 17.61 5.93
N PRO A 41 -20.41 18.62 6.56
CA PRO A 41 -21.78 19.03 6.25
C PRO A 41 -21.99 19.58 4.82
N ASN A 42 -20.91 19.97 4.13
CA ASN A 42 -20.93 20.48 2.76
C ASN A 42 -20.42 19.43 1.76
N PHE A 43 -20.28 18.17 2.16
CA PHE A 43 -19.84 17.12 1.24
C PHE A 43 -20.90 16.85 0.17
N ASN A 44 -20.50 16.89 -1.09
CA ASN A 44 -21.25 16.49 -2.25
C ASN A 44 -20.30 16.20 -3.42
N PRO A 45 -20.76 15.57 -4.52
CA PRO A 45 -19.89 15.19 -5.65
C PRO A 45 -19.15 16.38 -6.30
N GLU A 46 -19.78 17.55 -6.39
CA GLU A 46 -19.17 18.75 -6.98
C GLU A 46 -18.04 19.27 -6.10
N ASN A 47 -18.25 19.35 -4.79
CA ASN A 47 -17.24 19.77 -3.84
C ASN A 47 -16.09 18.77 -3.76
N LEU A 48 -16.36 17.46 -3.80
CA LEU A 48 -15.31 16.45 -3.87
C LEU A 48 -14.46 16.60 -5.13
N LYS A 49 -15.11 16.82 -6.29
CA LYS A 49 -14.38 17.08 -7.55
C LYS A 49 -13.49 18.33 -7.47
N MET A 50 -13.97 19.39 -6.86
CA MET A 50 -13.20 20.62 -6.62
C MET A 50 -11.99 20.34 -5.69
N VAL A 51 -12.21 19.61 -4.59
CA VAL A 51 -11.15 19.21 -3.65
C VAL A 51 -10.08 18.38 -4.35
N ILE A 52 -10.47 17.38 -5.16
CA ILE A 52 -9.53 16.55 -5.95
C ILE A 52 -8.69 17.44 -6.91
N GLY A 53 -9.36 18.37 -7.62
CA GLY A 53 -8.65 19.27 -8.53
C GLY A 53 -7.65 20.18 -7.82
N SER A 54 -8.03 20.75 -6.67
CA SER A 54 -7.15 21.58 -5.84
C SER A 54 -5.97 20.76 -5.30
N TRP A 55 -6.22 19.54 -4.81
CA TRP A 55 -5.16 18.65 -4.32
C TRP A 55 -4.14 18.31 -5.41
N ASN A 56 -4.59 17.94 -6.61
CA ASN A 56 -3.70 17.66 -7.74
C ASN A 56 -2.83 18.89 -8.09
N THR A 57 -3.42 20.10 -8.09
CA THR A 57 -2.66 21.34 -8.33
C THR A 57 -1.58 21.54 -7.26
N MET A 58 -1.89 21.33 -5.99
CA MET A 58 -0.92 21.44 -4.89
C MET A 58 0.22 20.44 -5.04
N ILE A 59 -0.09 19.17 -5.36
CA ILE A 59 0.93 18.12 -5.62
C ILE A 59 1.82 18.49 -6.81
N ASP A 60 1.25 19.04 -7.89
CA ASP A 60 2.03 19.46 -9.08
C ASP A 60 2.95 20.64 -8.78
N GLU A 61 2.51 21.59 -7.92
CA GLU A 61 3.33 22.74 -7.47
C GLU A 61 4.52 22.29 -6.63
N MET A 62 4.39 21.25 -5.83
CA MET A 62 5.48 20.67 -5.02
C MET A 62 6.48 19.84 -5.83
N GLN A 63 6.19 19.50 -7.09
CA GLN A 63 7.01 18.61 -7.90
C GLN A 63 7.28 17.24 -7.23
N CYS A 64 6.27 16.71 -6.57
CA CYS A 64 6.30 15.44 -5.84
C CYS A 64 6.36 14.24 -6.81
N SER A 65 7.54 13.99 -7.38
CA SER A 65 7.74 12.94 -8.40
C SER A 65 7.65 11.51 -7.86
N SER A 66 7.79 11.33 -6.55
CA SER A 66 7.69 10.02 -5.88
C SER A 66 6.26 9.51 -5.75
N MET A 67 5.26 10.38 -5.91
CA MET A 67 3.86 9.96 -5.96
C MET A 67 3.53 9.41 -7.35
N THR A 68 3.36 8.10 -7.45
CA THR A 68 3.10 7.40 -8.72
C THR A 68 1.62 7.30 -9.07
N GLY A 69 0.73 7.64 -8.14
CA GLY A 69 -0.71 7.66 -8.34
C GLY A 69 -1.50 7.90 -7.09
N ALA A 70 -2.81 8.16 -7.24
CA ALA A 70 -3.73 8.25 -6.11
C ALA A 70 -5.15 7.83 -6.48
N ASN A 71 -5.87 7.31 -5.49
CA ASN A 71 -7.24 6.84 -5.64
C ASN A 71 -8.10 7.30 -4.46
N ILE A 72 -9.42 7.35 -4.66
CA ILE A 72 -10.40 7.44 -3.58
C ILE A 72 -11.17 6.12 -3.53
N LEU A 73 -11.28 5.55 -2.33
CA LEU A 73 -12.11 4.39 -2.05
C LEU A 73 -13.36 4.83 -1.29
N THR A 74 -14.53 4.43 -1.78
CA THR A 74 -15.81 4.61 -1.09
C THR A 74 -16.30 3.24 -0.63
N PRO A 75 -16.55 3.01 0.67
CA PRO A 75 -16.98 1.72 1.17
C PRO A 75 -18.34 1.34 0.58
N LYS A 76 -18.52 0.06 0.24
CA LYS A 76 -19.82 -0.46 -0.22
C LYS A 76 -20.80 -0.71 0.92
N VAL A 77 -20.29 -0.80 2.14
CA VAL A 77 -21.07 -0.93 3.37
C VAL A 77 -20.63 0.20 4.29
N GLU A 78 -21.57 0.99 4.76
CA GLU A 78 -21.33 2.07 5.71
C GLU A 78 -20.68 1.55 6.99
N ASN A 79 -19.80 2.35 7.59
CA ASN A 79 -19.13 2.07 8.84
C ASN A 79 -18.88 3.37 9.63
N ASP A 80 -18.60 3.22 10.93
CA ASP A 80 -18.39 4.38 11.81
C ASP A 80 -16.96 4.95 11.74
N GLY A 81 -16.02 4.23 11.12
CA GLY A 81 -14.60 4.62 11.09
C GLY A 81 -14.29 5.70 10.05
N TYR A 82 -14.85 5.56 8.85
CA TYR A 82 -14.57 6.45 7.70
C TYR A 82 -15.73 6.45 6.71
N ASP A 83 -15.84 7.51 5.91
CA ASP A 83 -16.80 7.63 4.81
C ASP A 83 -16.11 7.47 3.45
N LEU A 84 -14.81 7.78 3.39
CA LEU A 84 -13.94 7.54 2.24
C LEU A 84 -12.48 7.36 2.70
N ILE A 85 -11.69 6.72 1.85
CA ILE A 85 -10.25 6.56 2.08
C ILE A 85 -9.51 7.19 0.90
N TRP A 86 -8.57 8.08 1.19
CA TRP A 86 -7.64 8.63 0.22
C TRP A 86 -6.41 7.74 0.17
N VAL A 87 -6.10 7.22 -1.01
CA VAL A 87 -5.00 6.27 -1.21
C VAL A 87 -3.93 6.92 -2.06
N MET A 88 -2.69 6.90 -1.60
CA MET A 88 -1.54 7.40 -2.33
C MET A 88 -0.54 6.28 -2.58
N LEU A 89 -0.01 6.24 -3.79
CA LEU A 89 0.98 5.28 -4.25
C LEU A 89 2.33 5.97 -4.37
N TRP A 90 3.34 5.40 -3.75
CA TRP A 90 4.68 5.97 -3.67
C TRP A 90 5.71 5.00 -4.25
N ASP A 91 6.74 5.52 -4.90
CA ASP A 91 7.86 4.71 -5.38
C ASP A 91 8.83 4.32 -4.24
N SER A 92 8.88 5.13 -3.17
CA SER A 92 9.80 4.92 -2.05
C SER A 92 9.33 5.60 -0.76
N GLN A 93 9.81 5.10 0.38
CA GLN A 93 9.63 5.75 1.69
C GLN A 93 10.30 7.13 1.71
N TYR A 94 11.51 7.21 1.21
CA TYR A 94 12.26 8.47 1.20
C TYR A 94 11.54 9.58 0.41
N GLY A 95 11.08 9.25 -0.81
CA GLY A 95 10.37 10.21 -1.65
C GLY A 95 9.01 10.61 -1.07
N ARG A 96 8.30 9.66 -0.41
CA ARG A 96 7.09 9.98 0.34
C ARG A 96 7.38 11.00 1.46
N ASP A 97 8.41 10.74 2.26
CA ASP A 97 8.72 11.59 3.42
C ASP A 97 9.14 13.00 2.97
N GLU A 98 9.96 13.13 1.90
CA GLU A 98 10.28 14.43 1.31
C GLU A 98 9.04 15.18 0.80
N CYS A 99 8.11 14.48 0.12
CA CYS A 99 6.85 15.07 -0.32
C CYS A 99 5.99 15.57 0.85
N TRP A 100 5.91 14.83 1.95
CA TRP A 100 5.12 15.22 3.11
C TRP A 100 5.77 16.35 3.93
N ASP A 101 7.11 16.43 3.96
CA ASP A 101 7.82 17.57 4.56
C ASP A 101 7.50 18.85 3.79
N ASP A 102 7.61 18.83 2.46
CA ASP A 102 7.28 19.98 1.59
C ASP A 102 5.77 20.33 1.67
N TRP A 103 4.88 19.34 1.71
CA TRP A 103 3.44 19.56 1.92
C TRP A 103 3.19 20.31 3.23
N THR A 104 3.76 19.85 4.32
CA THR A 104 3.57 20.41 5.65
C THR A 104 4.04 21.87 5.70
N GLU A 105 5.16 22.17 5.04
CA GLU A 105 5.72 23.52 4.99
C GLU A 105 4.92 24.46 4.08
N ASN A 106 4.49 24.00 2.90
CA ASN A 106 4.03 24.88 1.83
C ASN A 106 2.54 24.76 1.50
N GLN A 107 1.89 23.59 1.70
CA GLN A 107 0.53 23.34 1.23
C GLN A 107 -0.49 23.06 2.33
N GLN A 108 -0.08 22.60 3.50
CA GLN A 108 -0.97 22.16 4.59
C GLN A 108 -2.06 23.20 4.93
N LEU A 109 -1.69 24.46 5.08
CA LEU A 109 -2.66 25.54 5.40
C LEU A 109 -3.67 25.80 4.28
N ASN A 110 -3.27 25.63 3.02
CA ASN A 110 -4.17 25.77 1.87
C ASN A 110 -5.12 24.59 1.79
N TRP A 111 -4.60 23.39 2.03
CA TRP A 111 -5.40 22.17 2.10
C TRP A 111 -6.49 22.25 3.17
N ASP A 112 -6.13 22.59 4.41
CA ASP A 112 -7.06 22.72 5.52
C ASP A 112 -8.18 23.72 5.23
N LYS A 113 -7.90 24.80 4.52
CA LYS A 113 -8.90 25.77 4.08
C LYS A 113 -9.78 25.19 2.98
N THR A 114 -9.20 24.46 2.04
CA THR A 114 -9.89 23.87 0.89
C THR A 114 -10.93 22.84 1.33
N ILE A 115 -10.56 21.95 2.27
CA ILE A 115 -11.43 20.87 2.72
C ILE A 115 -12.43 21.31 3.81
N LYS A 116 -12.29 22.51 4.37
CA LYS A 116 -13.07 22.96 5.54
C LYS A 116 -14.57 22.82 5.33
N GLY A 117 -15.20 22.02 6.17
CA GLY A 117 -16.62 21.70 6.13
C GLY A 117 -17.03 20.75 5.00
N ILE A 118 -16.10 20.35 4.13
CA ILE A 118 -16.36 19.37 3.05
C ILE A 118 -15.96 17.98 3.53
N MET A 119 -14.77 17.85 4.09
CA MET A 119 -14.26 16.58 4.62
C MET A 119 -13.27 16.83 5.74
N GLU A 120 -13.03 15.81 6.55
CA GLU A 120 -12.10 15.83 7.67
C GLU A 120 -11.21 14.59 7.60
N TYR A 121 -9.99 14.69 8.07
CA TYR A 121 -9.06 13.56 8.22
C TYR A 121 -8.41 13.61 9.61
N ASP A 122 -7.93 12.43 10.05
CA ASP A 122 -7.21 12.29 11.30
C ASP A 122 -5.87 11.62 11.02
N LEU A 123 -4.77 12.29 11.34
CA LEU A 123 -3.42 11.77 11.15
C LEU A 123 -3.12 10.52 11.99
N ASN A 124 -3.95 10.19 13.00
CA ASN A 124 -3.88 8.91 13.70
C ASN A 124 -4.44 7.74 12.88
N ASN A 125 -5.19 8.04 11.81
CA ASN A 125 -5.79 7.08 10.89
C ASN A 125 -5.10 7.09 9.52
N VAL A 126 -3.78 7.05 9.53
CA VAL A 126 -2.91 6.90 8.36
C VAL A 126 -2.22 5.54 8.44
N TYR A 127 -2.42 4.71 7.41
CA TYR A 127 -1.95 3.33 7.38
C TYR A 127 -1.05 3.10 6.17
N LEU A 128 0.19 2.72 6.43
CA LEU A 128 1.21 2.51 5.41
C LEU A 128 1.48 1.04 5.22
N PHE A 129 1.53 0.59 3.97
CA PHE A 129 1.79 -0.79 3.61
C PHE A 129 2.85 -0.90 2.52
N LYS A 130 3.58 -2.02 2.56
CA LYS A 130 4.45 -2.47 1.49
C LYS A 130 3.68 -3.45 0.60
N PRO A 131 3.39 -3.11 -0.67
CA PRO A 131 2.70 -4.00 -1.58
C PRO A 131 3.66 -5.02 -2.20
N THR A 132 3.15 -6.24 -2.40
CA THR A 132 3.78 -7.26 -3.25
C THR A 132 2.77 -7.72 -4.28
N VAL A 133 3.05 -7.48 -5.55
CA VAL A 133 2.16 -7.87 -6.65
C VAL A 133 2.17 -9.39 -6.78
N GLY A 134 1.00 -10.01 -6.66
CA GLY A 134 0.80 -11.45 -6.85
C GLY A 134 0.42 -11.82 -8.27
N LYS A 135 -0.37 -10.95 -8.94
CA LYS A 135 -0.73 -11.03 -10.35
C LYS A 135 -0.96 -9.63 -10.91
N ASN A 136 -0.45 -9.35 -12.11
CA ASN A 136 -0.80 -8.16 -12.87
C ASN A 136 -2.09 -8.41 -13.68
N PRO A 137 -2.90 -7.38 -13.98
CA PRO A 137 -4.00 -7.52 -14.92
C PRO A 137 -3.48 -7.82 -16.33
N ASN A 138 -4.27 -8.52 -17.14
CA ASN A 138 -3.94 -8.78 -18.53
C ASN A 138 -4.17 -7.53 -19.40
N GLU A 139 -5.16 -6.69 -19.03
CA GLU A 139 -5.49 -5.45 -19.71
C GLU A 139 -5.52 -4.27 -18.74
N GLU A 140 -5.07 -3.10 -19.23
CA GLU A 140 -5.10 -1.86 -18.45
C GLU A 140 -6.55 -1.33 -18.34
N ASN A 141 -7.00 -1.05 -17.13
CA ASN A 141 -8.27 -0.37 -16.89
C ASN A 141 -8.12 1.14 -17.10
N THR A 142 -8.55 1.62 -18.28
CA THR A 142 -8.50 3.03 -18.64
C THR A 142 -9.71 3.85 -18.17
N SER A 143 -10.76 3.21 -17.60
CA SER A 143 -11.98 3.90 -17.16
C SER A 143 -11.75 4.85 -15.99
N GLY A 144 -10.72 4.60 -15.19
CA GLY A 144 -10.46 5.33 -13.94
C GLY A 144 -11.28 4.84 -12.77
N SER A 145 -12.21 3.91 -12.96
CA SER A 145 -13.02 3.32 -11.89
C SER A 145 -12.71 1.83 -11.79
N PHE A 146 -12.71 1.31 -10.57
CA PHE A 146 -12.48 -0.11 -10.29
C PHE A 146 -13.13 -0.52 -8.96
N VAL A 147 -13.12 -1.79 -8.67
CA VAL A 147 -13.63 -2.36 -7.41
C VAL A 147 -12.49 -3.08 -6.73
N ASN A 148 -12.39 -2.95 -5.41
CA ASN A 148 -11.43 -3.72 -4.64
C ASN A 148 -12.03 -4.35 -3.39
N THR A 149 -11.35 -5.37 -2.87
CA THR A 149 -11.76 -6.07 -1.65
C THR A 149 -10.54 -6.46 -0.85
N PHE A 150 -10.53 -6.08 0.42
CA PHE A 150 -9.48 -6.42 1.38
C PHE A 150 -9.89 -7.61 2.22
N TYR A 151 -8.93 -8.49 2.49
CA TYR A 151 -9.04 -9.60 3.42
C TYR A 151 -7.84 -9.57 4.36
N PHE A 152 -8.09 -9.50 5.65
CA PHE A 152 -7.06 -9.50 6.70
C PHE A 152 -6.87 -10.94 7.17
N CYS A 153 -5.79 -11.59 6.75
CA CYS A 153 -5.63 -13.03 6.85
C CYS A 153 -4.52 -13.43 7.82
N ARG A 154 -4.72 -14.57 8.50
CA ARG A 154 -3.72 -15.25 9.29
C ARG A 154 -3.53 -16.67 8.78
N TYR A 155 -2.34 -17.20 8.97
CA TYR A 155 -2.08 -18.61 8.72
C TYR A 155 -2.74 -19.48 9.80
N ASN A 156 -3.39 -20.55 9.39
CA ASN A 156 -3.85 -21.58 10.31
C ASN A 156 -2.66 -22.41 10.83
N ASP A 157 -2.84 -23.14 11.91
CA ASP A 157 -1.80 -23.94 12.54
C ASP A 157 -1.12 -24.89 11.53
N GLY A 158 0.21 -24.81 11.46
CA GLY A 158 1.04 -25.62 10.58
C GLY A 158 1.20 -25.08 9.15
N TYR A 159 0.61 -23.93 8.84
CA TYR A 159 0.75 -23.24 7.53
C TYR A 159 1.56 -21.95 7.67
N GLY A 160 2.03 -21.39 6.56
CA GLY A 160 2.86 -20.20 6.55
C GLY A 160 3.07 -19.62 5.14
N ALA A 161 4.06 -18.73 5.00
CA ALA A 161 4.35 -18.02 3.76
C ALA A 161 4.60 -18.94 2.54
N ALA A 162 5.16 -20.12 2.75
CA ALA A 162 5.37 -21.11 1.67
C ALA A 162 4.04 -21.64 1.13
N ASP A 163 3.06 -21.84 2.01
CA ASP A 163 1.71 -22.27 1.62
C ASP A 163 0.95 -21.19 0.88
N LEU A 164 1.12 -19.92 1.29
CA LEU A 164 0.59 -18.77 0.57
C LEU A 164 1.17 -18.70 -0.85
N LYS A 165 2.48 -18.86 -1.01
CA LYS A 165 3.13 -18.87 -2.32
C LYS A 165 2.66 -20.02 -3.21
N SER A 166 2.46 -21.21 -2.63
CA SER A 166 1.88 -22.36 -3.36
C SER A 166 0.45 -22.07 -3.81
N TYR A 167 -0.37 -21.52 -2.93
CA TYR A 167 -1.74 -21.11 -3.24
C TYR A 167 -1.78 -20.05 -4.35
N GLN A 168 -0.94 -19.02 -4.29
CA GLN A 168 -0.82 -18.00 -5.33
C GLN A 168 -0.46 -18.61 -6.69
N THR A 169 0.45 -19.60 -6.70
CA THR A 169 0.83 -20.29 -7.94
C THR A 169 -0.36 -21.05 -8.56
N GLU A 170 -1.15 -21.73 -7.74
CA GLU A 170 -2.33 -22.46 -8.21
C GLU A 170 -3.41 -21.47 -8.70
N LEU A 171 -3.66 -20.39 -7.94
CA LEU A 171 -4.64 -19.37 -8.29
C LEU A 171 -4.29 -18.66 -9.63
N ASN A 172 -3.00 -18.38 -9.87
CA ASN A 172 -2.55 -17.73 -11.09
C ASN A 172 -2.71 -18.63 -12.35
N ASN A 173 -2.89 -19.93 -12.17
CA ASN A 173 -3.13 -20.89 -13.25
C ASN A 173 -4.64 -21.14 -13.52
N VAL A 174 -5.54 -20.50 -12.77
CA VAL A 174 -6.98 -20.59 -13.05
C VAL A 174 -7.29 -19.79 -14.31
N GLU A 175 -7.92 -20.44 -15.28
CA GLU A 175 -8.33 -19.82 -16.53
C GLU A 175 -9.73 -19.20 -16.41
N GLY A 176 -9.99 -18.16 -17.23
CA GLY A 176 -11.29 -17.56 -17.40
C GLY A 176 -11.59 -16.40 -16.45
N PHE A 177 -10.69 -16.04 -15.55
CA PHE A 177 -10.81 -14.78 -14.81
C PHE A 177 -10.78 -13.56 -15.73
N SER A 178 -11.41 -12.47 -15.30
CA SER A 178 -11.43 -11.20 -16.00
C SER A 178 -10.01 -10.71 -16.33
N ASP A 179 -9.82 -10.14 -17.51
CA ASP A 179 -8.55 -9.53 -17.92
C ASP A 179 -8.17 -8.32 -17.05
N TYR A 180 -9.13 -7.73 -16.34
CA TYR A 180 -8.94 -6.63 -15.39
C TYR A 180 -8.72 -7.08 -13.95
N TRP A 181 -8.76 -8.40 -13.65
CA TRP A 181 -8.49 -8.90 -12.31
C TRP A 181 -7.00 -8.98 -12.05
N TRP A 182 -6.62 -8.48 -10.89
CA TRP A 182 -5.29 -8.59 -10.33
C TRP A 182 -5.34 -8.54 -8.81
N TYR A 183 -4.24 -8.90 -8.16
CA TYR A 183 -4.17 -8.83 -6.71
C TYR A 183 -2.77 -8.50 -6.22
N VAL A 184 -2.73 -7.94 -5.02
CA VAL A 184 -1.52 -7.69 -4.25
C VAL A 184 -1.68 -8.26 -2.85
N THR A 185 -0.56 -8.59 -2.21
CA THR A 185 -0.50 -8.76 -0.75
C THR A 185 0.14 -7.51 -0.16
N LEU A 186 -0.35 -7.08 1.00
CA LEU A 186 0.08 -5.88 1.69
C LEU A 186 0.67 -6.27 3.04
N GLU A 187 1.91 -5.84 3.30
CA GLU A 187 2.59 -5.97 4.58
C GLU A 187 2.41 -4.66 5.36
N PRO A 188 1.79 -4.66 6.56
CA PRO A 188 1.66 -3.45 7.37
C PRO A 188 3.02 -2.92 7.81
N LEU A 189 3.24 -1.61 7.66
CA LEU A 189 4.41 -0.90 8.18
C LEU A 189 4.11 -0.17 9.50
N PHE A 190 3.07 -0.56 10.17
CA PHE A 190 2.62 -0.12 11.48
C PHE A 190 2.30 -1.34 12.33
N GLU A 191 2.07 -1.16 13.63
CA GLU A 191 1.65 -2.25 14.53
C GLU A 191 0.13 -2.41 14.46
N PRO A 192 -0.39 -3.46 13.80
CA PRO A 192 -1.83 -3.69 13.73
C PRO A 192 -2.41 -4.03 15.10
N GLU A 193 -3.70 -3.69 15.30
CA GLU A 193 -4.46 -4.15 16.46
C GLU A 193 -4.72 -5.67 16.41
N GLU A 194 -4.93 -6.27 17.58
CA GLU A 194 -5.29 -7.68 17.67
C GLU A 194 -6.74 -7.93 17.18
N PRO A 195 -6.98 -9.01 16.44
CA PRO A 195 -6.05 -10.05 16.02
C PRO A 195 -5.21 -9.62 14.81
N LYS A 196 -3.88 -9.58 14.96
CA LYS A 196 -2.96 -9.17 13.89
C LYS A 196 -3.06 -10.08 12.68
N PRO A 197 -3.18 -9.52 11.46
CA PRO A 197 -3.05 -10.29 10.24
C PRO A 197 -1.58 -10.66 9.98
N ASP A 198 -1.33 -11.86 9.45
CA ASP A 198 -0.01 -12.22 8.92
C ASP A 198 0.22 -11.62 7.54
N PHE A 199 -0.87 -11.38 6.80
CA PHE A 199 -0.87 -10.65 5.52
C PHE A 199 -2.25 -10.05 5.25
N VAL A 200 -2.29 -8.99 4.46
CA VAL A 200 -3.53 -8.45 3.89
C VAL A 200 -3.58 -8.81 2.41
N TRP A 201 -4.63 -9.49 1.99
CA TRP A 201 -4.89 -9.78 0.59
C TRP A 201 -5.80 -8.69 0.03
N LEU A 202 -5.45 -8.14 -1.12
CA LEU A 202 -6.23 -7.12 -1.82
C LEU A 202 -6.48 -7.57 -3.26
N ASP A 203 -7.72 -7.93 -3.54
CA ASP A 203 -8.19 -8.18 -4.91
C ASP A 203 -8.71 -6.89 -5.55
N LEU A 204 -8.48 -6.75 -6.85
CA LEU A 204 -8.92 -5.61 -7.67
C LEU A 204 -9.54 -6.10 -8.98
N TRP A 205 -10.65 -5.49 -9.39
CA TRP A 205 -11.40 -5.80 -10.62
C TRP A 205 -11.79 -4.52 -11.36
N GLY A 206 -12.00 -4.60 -12.66
CA GLY A 206 -12.51 -3.49 -13.46
C GLY A 206 -13.93 -3.05 -13.07
N SER A 207 -14.76 -4.00 -12.60
CA SER A 207 -16.16 -3.76 -12.25
C SER A 207 -16.71 -4.80 -11.26
N ASP A 208 -17.90 -4.55 -10.71
CA ASP A 208 -18.65 -5.55 -9.93
C ASP A 208 -19.04 -6.78 -10.76
N ALA A 209 -19.31 -6.59 -12.05
CA ALA A 209 -19.64 -7.71 -12.94
C ALA A 209 -18.45 -8.66 -13.10
N ASP A 210 -17.22 -8.10 -13.25
CA ASP A 210 -15.99 -8.89 -13.29
C ASP A 210 -15.78 -9.64 -11.98
N LYS A 211 -15.93 -8.94 -10.84
CA LYS A 211 -15.83 -9.56 -9.51
C LYS A 211 -16.78 -10.75 -9.35
N ILE A 212 -18.06 -10.58 -9.70
CA ILE A 212 -19.08 -11.62 -9.57
C ILE A 212 -18.74 -12.82 -10.47
N SER A 213 -18.36 -12.58 -11.72
CA SER A 213 -17.96 -13.62 -12.66
C SER A 213 -16.76 -14.42 -12.14
N ASP A 214 -15.73 -13.74 -11.66
CA ASP A 214 -14.51 -14.37 -11.18
C ASP A 214 -14.75 -15.15 -9.89
N GLN A 215 -15.61 -14.65 -8.98
CA GLN A 215 -16.01 -15.38 -7.79
C GLN A 215 -16.79 -16.66 -8.14
N GLU A 216 -17.61 -16.64 -9.21
CA GLU A 216 -18.30 -17.84 -9.70
C GLU A 216 -17.32 -18.88 -10.25
N ILE A 217 -16.30 -18.44 -11.01
CA ILE A 217 -15.24 -19.32 -11.51
C ILE A 217 -14.43 -19.89 -10.35
N PHE A 218 -13.99 -19.04 -9.42
CA PHE A 218 -13.24 -19.43 -8.22
C PHE A 218 -13.98 -20.49 -7.41
N SER A 219 -15.29 -20.32 -7.20
CA SER A 219 -16.13 -21.24 -6.42
C SER A 219 -16.21 -22.64 -6.99
N LYS A 220 -15.93 -22.82 -8.30
CA LYS A 220 -15.95 -24.13 -8.98
C LYS A 220 -14.60 -24.85 -8.92
N THR A 221 -13.57 -24.21 -8.37
CA THR A 221 -12.24 -24.81 -8.17
C THR A 221 -12.13 -25.46 -6.79
N ASN A 222 -10.97 -26.06 -6.50
CA ASN A 222 -10.64 -26.55 -5.15
C ASN A 222 -10.02 -25.46 -4.25
N LEU A 223 -9.84 -24.23 -4.76
CA LEU A 223 -9.15 -23.15 -4.05
C LEU A 223 -9.92 -22.66 -2.82
N PRO A 224 -11.27 -22.54 -2.81
CA PRO A 224 -12.01 -22.20 -1.59
C PRO A 224 -11.70 -23.14 -0.41
N ASP A 225 -11.61 -24.45 -0.65
CA ASP A 225 -11.25 -25.42 0.38
C ASP A 225 -9.81 -25.22 0.88
N GLN A 226 -8.90 -24.86 -0.01
CA GLN A 226 -7.52 -24.53 0.36
C GLN A 226 -7.43 -23.27 1.21
N VAL A 227 -8.19 -22.20 0.85
CA VAL A 227 -8.28 -20.98 1.67
C VAL A 227 -8.75 -21.34 3.06
N ASN A 228 -9.90 -21.99 3.19
CA ASN A 228 -10.49 -22.39 4.49
C ASN A 228 -9.55 -23.25 5.33
N LYS A 229 -8.75 -24.11 4.69
CA LYS A 229 -7.80 -24.98 5.36
C LYS A 229 -6.55 -24.26 5.82
N LYS A 230 -6.00 -23.36 5.00
CA LYS A 230 -4.68 -22.75 5.19
C LYS A 230 -4.73 -21.41 5.89
N PHE A 231 -5.83 -20.66 5.74
CA PHE A 231 -5.95 -19.28 6.19
C PHE A 231 -7.26 -19.03 6.95
N SER A 232 -7.20 -18.06 7.87
CA SER A 232 -8.36 -17.47 8.53
C SER A 232 -8.37 -15.97 8.21
N CYS A 233 -9.36 -15.51 7.44
CA CYS A 233 -9.44 -14.13 6.98
C CYS A 233 -10.62 -13.39 7.63
N LEU A 234 -10.42 -12.10 7.94
CA LEU A 234 -11.43 -11.19 8.49
C LEU A 234 -11.65 -10.00 7.53
N PRO A 235 -12.84 -9.42 7.51
CA PRO A 235 -14.09 -10.10 7.87
C PRO A 235 -14.26 -11.26 6.93
N ASP A 236 -14.96 -12.25 7.26
CA ASP A 236 -15.14 -13.55 6.60
C ASP A 236 -14.84 -13.59 5.07
N ILE A 237 -15.37 -14.53 4.36
CA ILE A 237 -15.23 -14.73 2.90
C ILE A 237 -15.61 -13.50 2.05
N ASN A 238 -16.38 -12.53 2.58
CA ASN A 238 -16.85 -11.38 1.78
C ASN A 238 -15.83 -10.22 1.74
N GLY A 239 -14.92 -10.15 2.70
CA GLY A 239 -13.94 -9.08 2.78
C GLY A 239 -14.56 -7.69 2.99
N VAL A 240 -13.72 -6.65 3.02
CA VAL A 240 -14.13 -5.24 3.02
C VAL A 240 -14.01 -4.69 1.60
N SER A 241 -15.15 -4.36 0.98
CA SER A 241 -15.21 -3.96 -0.43
C SER A 241 -15.48 -2.48 -0.62
N PHE A 242 -14.85 -1.91 -1.66
CA PHE A 242 -14.95 -0.51 -2.03
C PHE A 242 -15.22 -0.33 -3.52
N ASN A 243 -15.90 0.76 -3.84
CA ASN A 243 -15.82 1.39 -5.15
C ASN A 243 -14.61 2.32 -5.16
N ALA A 244 -13.79 2.25 -6.18
CA ALA A 244 -12.57 3.02 -6.28
C ALA A 244 -12.57 3.91 -7.51
N THR A 245 -11.98 5.10 -7.38
CA THR A 245 -11.78 6.04 -8.49
C THR A 245 -10.35 6.54 -8.47
N ALA A 246 -9.64 6.40 -9.60
CA ALA A 246 -8.32 6.99 -9.77
C ALA A 246 -8.45 8.51 -9.90
N ILE A 247 -7.71 9.26 -9.07
CA ILE A 247 -7.71 10.72 -9.03
C ILE A 247 -6.38 11.33 -9.48
N ARG A 248 -5.34 10.50 -9.61
CA ARG A 248 -4.02 10.83 -10.15
C ARG A 248 -3.41 9.57 -10.80
N ARG A 249 -2.79 9.74 -11.99
CA ARG A 249 -2.07 8.71 -12.74
C ARG A 249 -0.76 9.25 -13.27
#